data_023a5057db95bd7e434a6f168dde4f6e
#
_entry.id   023a5057db95bd7e434a6f168dde4f6e
#
_cell.length_a   1.000
_cell.length_b   1.000
_cell.length_c   1.000
_cell.angle_alpha   90.00
_cell.angle_beta   90.00
_cell.angle_gamma   90.00
#
_symmetry.space_group_name_H-M   'P 1'
#
loop_
_entity.id
_entity.type
_entity.pdbx_description
1 polymer ?
#
loop_
_entity_poly.entity_id
_entity_poly.type
_entity_poly.pdbx_seq_one_letter_code
_entity_poly.pdbx_strand_id
1 'polypeptide(L)'
;VTINVAEMTRQTTLQLLKVYDQLPYMGAAVQNIIDVSATTVTEEFDIIADIVAATEGKQVMVIGEMGTGKSTIAQYLAYTVGGHVKVYECEGTPTDWLGLEVIGKGENWMAIERGMLEDLEDLSNQMKTRNERGDGALEGTERVIIVEEYPELVSKVPSSGEWLERHARRGRKARRFTVLLSQYDRVAAWGLEGKSDLADAFYRIRLGKKAQAHAKSLKNNALVDWLKQDRSHCLLDDSPCKLPNYREMKSASSRYSSTILPPNSNNVIQDKKGDENALKTAPRADLGVNCSSSDELLWRMIQRFGAEKSDSAIVTEILGFTGKRYSEGKTVLEKLRRDFG
;
A
#
# COMPACT_ATOMS: atom_id res chain seq x y z
N VAL A 1 22.52 -13.62 22.60
CA VAL A 1 22.89 -12.90 23.83
C VAL A 1 23.55 -11.61 23.37
N THR A 2 22.80 -10.53 23.31
CA THR A 2 23.35 -9.20 22.95
C THR A 2 24.03 -8.66 24.20
N ILE A 3 25.36 -8.62 24.20
CA ILE A 3 26.12 -8.04 25.27
C ILE A 3 25.95 -6.52 25.18
N ASN A 4 25.31 -5.93 26.18
CA ASN A 4 25.17 -4.47 26.26
C ASN A 4 26.53 -3.86 26.68
N VAL A 5 27.31 -3.46 25.67
CA VAL A 5 28.67 -2.90 25.83
C VAL A 5 28.62 -1.64 26.70
N ALA A 6 27.58 -0.82 26.62
CA ALA A 6 27.43 0.38 27.44
C ALA A 6 27.29 0.05 28.94
N GLU A 7 26.52 -0.99 29.27
CA GLU A 7 26.37 -1.42 30.68
C GLU A 7 27.65 -2.07 31.21
N MET A 8 28.36 -2.83 30.36
CA MET A 8 29.65 -3.40 30.71
C MET A 8 30.71 -2.33 30.96
N THR A 9 30.74 -1.28 30.11
CA THR A 9 31.65 -0.14 30.27
C THR A 9 31.35 0.63 31.56
N ARG A 10 30.07 0.86 31.86
CA ARG A 10 29.59 1.51 33.08
C ARG A 10 29.98 0.71 34.34
N GLN A 11 29.77 -0.60 34.32
CA GLN A 11 30.14 -1.46 35.46
C GLN A 11 31.66 -1.52 35.67
N THR A 12 32.43 -1.59 34.57
CA THR A 12 33.90 -1.54 34.64
C THR A 12 34.40 -0.21 35.18
N THR A 13 33.79 0.91 34.75
CA THR A 13 34.13 2.26 35.26
C THR A 13 33.79 2.39 36.74
N LEU A 14 32.63 1.87 37.19
CA LEU A 14 32.27 1.88 38.61
C LEU A 14 33.16 0.99 39.48
N GLN A 15 33.64 -0.13 38.94
CA GLN A 15 34.62 -0.98 39.65
C GLN A 15 35.99 -0.29 39.73
N LEU A 16 36.46 0.36 38.67
CA LEU A 16 37.67 1.15 38.67
C LEU A 16 37.59 2.31 39.66
N LEU A 17 36.50 3.03 39.76
CA LEU A 17 36.28 4.08 40.74
C LEU A 17 36.31 3.55 42.16
N LYS A 18 35.73 2.38 42.45
CA LYS A 18 35.82 1.75 43.80
C LYS A 18 37.22 1.31 44.18
N VAL A 19 38.04 0.87 43.23
CA VAL A 19 39.46 0.55 43.46
C VAL A 19 40.27 1.82 43.69
N TYR A 20 39.90 2.91 43.04
CA TYR A 20 40.59 4.21 43.17
C TYR A 20 40.35 4.87 44.50
N ASP A 21 39.14 4.78 45.09
CA ASP A 21 38.82 5.27 46.43
C ASP A 21 39.60 4.56 47.56
N GLN A 22 40.26 3.44 47.24
CA GLN A 22 41.07 2.65 48.17
C GLN A 22 42.59 2.96 48.09
N LEU A 23 43.02 3.87 47.17
CA LEU A 23 44.42 4.23 47.02
C LEU A 23 44.69 5.61 47.65
N PRO A 24 45.38 5.67 48.78
CA PRO A 24 45.73 6.95 49.44
C PRO A 24 46.88 7.62 48.67
N TYR A 25 46.63 8.62 47.92
CA TYR A 25 47.61 9.51 47.26
C TYR A 25 47.57 9.53 45.70
N MET A 26 46.56 10.03 45.15
CA MET A 26 46.62 10.49 43.75
C MET A 26 45.55 11.55 43.40
N GLY A 27 45.26 12.48 44.30
CA GLY A 27 44.15 13.45 44.11
C GLY A 27 44.34 14.51 43.01
N ALA A 28 45.52 14.64 42.41
CA ALA A 28 45.76 15.65 41.39
C ALA A 28 45.77 15.10 39.94
N ALA A 29 45.90 13.80 39.77
CA ALA A 29 45.92 13.20 38.42
C ALA A 29 44.55 12.75 37.92
N VAL A 30 43.55 12.66 38.80
CA VAL A 30 42.20 12.15 38.48
C VAL A 30 41.32 13.22 37.87
N GLN A 31 41.55 14.50 38.21
CA GLN A 31 40.78 15.61 37.66
C GLN A 31 40.94 15.73 36.13
N ASN A 32 42.10 15.31 35.60
CA ASN A 32 42.36 15.34 34.15
C ASN A 32 41.87 14.09 33.37
N ILE A 33 41.43 13.05 34.09
CA ILE A 33 40.89 11.81 33.42
C ILE A 33 39.36 11.84 33.35
N ILE A 34 38.71 12.68 34.18
CA ILE A 34 37.24 12.82 34.19
C ILE A 34 36.78 13.80 33.12
N ASP A 35 37.68 14.58 32.53
CA ASP A 35 37.42 15.34 31.29
C ASP A 35 37.65 14.52 30.01
N VAL A 36 37.45 13.20 30.06
CA VAL A 36 37.02 12.47 28.90
C VAL A 36 35.61 12.99 28.66
N SER A 37 35.53 14.04 27.84
CA SER A 37 34.31 14.41 27.14
C SER A 37 33.57 13.14 26.94
N ALA A 38 32.34 13.04 27.44
CA ALA A 38 31.42 12.04 26.99
C ALA A 38 31.30 12.27 25.47
N THR A 39 32.24 11.71 24.73
CA THR A 39 32.10 11.53 23.31
C THR A 39 30.84 10.70 23.25
N THR A 40 29.73 11.35 23.01
CA THR A 40 28.53 10.69 22.62
C THR A 40 28.99 9.82 21.46
N VAL A 41 29.24 8.54 21.74
CA VAL A 41 29.37 7.53 20.71
C VAL A 41 27.98 7.55 20.09
N THR A 42 27.82 8.35 19.06
CA THR A 42 26.66 8.26 18.19
C THR A 42 26.80 6.86 17.63
N GLU A 43 25.98 5.94 18.16
CA GLU A 43 25.86 4.62 17.55
C GLU A 43 25.56 4.88 16.08
N GLU A 44 26.52 4.57 15.23
CA GLU A 44 26.35 4.67 13.78
C GLU A 44 25.57 3.43 13.41
N PHE A 45 24.28 3.63 13.08
CA PHE A 45 23.43 2.55 12.67
C PHE A 45 23.76 2.16 11.22
N ASP A 46 23.82 0.86 10.94
CA ASP A 46 23.82 0.34 9.57
C ASP A 46 22.47 0.70 8.93
N ILE A 47 22.49 1.74 8.12
CA ILE A 47 21.28 2.25 7.46
C ILE A 47 21.07 1.47 6.16
N ILE A 48 19.84 1.00 5.94
CA ILE A 48 19.46 0.48 4.63
C ILE A 48 19.59 1.61 3.61
N ALA A 49 20.59 1.51 2.74
CA ALA A 49 20.99 2.60 1.85
C ALA A 49 19.88 2.99 0.87
N ASP A 50 19.06 2.04 0.43
CA ASP A 50 18.00 2.25 -0.55
C ASP A 50 16.71 1.54 -0.15
N ILE A 51 15.75 2.33 0.34
CA ILE A 51 14.42 1.84 0.71
C ILE A 51 13.66 1.27 -0.50
N VAL A 52 13.91 1.80 -1.70
CA VAL A 52 13.27 1.34 -2.92
C VAL A 52 13.76 -0.06 -3.27
N ALA A 53 15.08 -0.25 -3.32
CA ALA A 53 15.66 -1.56 -3.60
C ALA A 53 15.24 -2.60 -2.54
N ALA A 54 15.14 -2.21 -1.27
CA ALA A 54 14.72 -3.08 -0.19
C ALA A 54 13.24 -3.51 -0.30
N THR A 55 12.39 -2.64 -0.87
CA THR A 55 10.94 -2.88 -0.99
C THR A 55 10.51 -3.26 -2.41
N GLU A 56 11.41 -3.26 -3.38
CA GLU A 56 11.12 -3.59 -4.77
C GLU A 56 10.43 -4.96 -4.90
N GLY A 57 9.30 -4.96 -5.59
CA GLY A 57 8.52 -6.17 -5.81
C GLY A 57 7.93 -6.78 -4.52
N LYS A 58 7.81 -6.01 -3.45
CA LYS A 58 7.25 -6.44 -2.16
C LYS A 58 5.88 -5.81 -1.91
N GLN A 59 5.14 -6.41 -0.99
CA GLN A 59 3.96 -5.79 -0.40
C GLN A 59 4.42 -4.86 0.73
N VAL A 60 3.89 -3.65 0.81
CA VAL A 60 4.38 -2.62 1.74
C VAL A 60 3.24 -2.03 2.56
N MET A 61 3.48 -1.81 3.84
CA MET A 61 2.64 -1.01 4.73
C MET A 61 3.41 0.25 5.13
N VAL A 62 2.86 1.43 4.88
CA VAL A 62 3.44 2.71 5.31
C VAL A 62 2.62 3.24 6.48
N ILE A 63 3.25 3.34 7.64
CA ILE A 63 2.61 3.63 8.91
C ILE A 63 3.17 4.94 9.46
N GLY A 64 2.29 5.91 9.72
CA GLY A 64 2.71 7.22 10.25
C GLY A 64 1.52 8.12 10.54
N GLU A 65 1.74 9.17 11.31
CA GLU A 65 0.71 10.16 11.58
C GLU A 65 0.36 10.98 10.33
N MET A 66 -0.70 11.78 10.43
CA MET A 66 -1.04 12.77 9.41
C MET A 66 0.16 13.72 9.16
N GLY A 67 0.45 14.01 7.90
CA GLY A 67 1.54 14.92 7.52
C GLY A 67 2.95 14.33 7.59
N THR A 68 3.13 13.04 7.87
CA THR A 68 4.45 12.39 7.87
C THR A 68 4.97 12.01 6.49
N GLY A 69 4.18 12.19 5.42
CA GLY A 69 4.58 11.91 4.04
C GLY A 69 4.23 10.51 3.55
N LYS A 70 3.29 9.81 4.20
CA LYS A 70 2.83 8.46 3.76
C LYS A 70 2.50 8.42 2.27
N SER A 71 1.60 9.31 1.83
CA SER A 71 1.14 9.34 0.43
C SER A 71 2.26 9.72 -0.55
N THR A 72 3.24 10.53 -0.11
CA THR A 72 4.41 10.89 -0.92
C THR A 72 5.33 9.70 -1.14
N ILE A 73 5.63 8.94 -0.07
CA ILE A 73 6.47 7.74 -0.20
C ILE A 73 5.74 6.65 -0.99
N ALA A 74 4.43 6.47 -0.82
CA ALA A 74 3.65 5.52 -1.58
C ALA A 74 3.68 5.81 -3.09
N GLN A 75 3.51 7.08 -3.48
CA GLN A 75 3.63 7.51 -4.88
C GLN A 75 5.04 7.27 -5.42
N TYR A 76 6.07 7.57 -4.62
CA TYR A 76 7.45 7.35 -5.01
C TYR A 76 7.75 5.86 -5.24
N LEU A 77 7.33 4.99 -4.33
CA LEU A 77 7.48 3.54 -4.48
C LEU A 77 6.72 3.02 -5.70
N ALA A 78 5.49 3.49 -5.92
CA ALA A 78 4.72 3.11 -7.09
C ALA A 78 5.38 3.57 -8.39
N TYR A 79 5.95 4.77 -8.41
CA TYR A 79 6.71 5.29 -9.55
C TYR A 79 7.91 4.41 -9.89
N THR A 80 8.64 3.93 -8.89
CA THR A 80 9.84 3.10 -9.11
C THR A 80 9.53 1.69 -9.61
N VAL A 81 8.40 1.13 -9.16
CA VAL A 81 7.91 -0.16 -9.68
C VAL A 81 7.45 0.00 -11.13
N GLY A 82 6.82 1.12 -11.47
CA GLY A 82 6.23 1.36 -12.78
C GLY A 82 4.92 0.61 -13.00
N GLY A 83 4.49 0.55 -14.27
CA GLY A 83 3.23 -0.09 -14.64
C GLY A 83 1.99 0.76 -14.32
N HIS A 84 0.85 0.11 -14.21
CA HIS A 84 -0.42 0.79 -13.91
C HIS A 84 -0.58 1.01 -12.40
N VAL A 85 -0.90 2.24 -11.98
CA VAL A 85 -1.14 2.58 -10.57
C VAL A 85 -2.60 2.93 -10.35
N LYS A 86 -3.21 2.22 -9.40
CA LYS A 86 -4.58 2.44 -8.92
C LYS A 86 -4.52 2.89 -7.46
N VAL A 87 -5.38 3.82 -7.07
CA VAL A 87 -5.47 4.34 -5.69
C VAL A 87 -6.89 4.17 -5.17
N TYR A 88 -7.05 3.53 -4.03
CA TYR A 88 -8.28 3.55 -3.25
C TYR A 88 -8.20 4.65 -2.22
N GLU A 89 -9.04 5.68 -2.40
CA GLU A 89 -9.06 6.89 -1.57
C GLU A 89 -10.48 7.46 -1.50
N CYS A 90 -10.99 7.64 -0.29
CA CYS A 90 -12.35 8.12 -0.07
C CYS A 90 -12.44 9.61 0.32
N GLU A 91 -11.41 10.17 0.96
CA GLU A 91 -11.41 11.54 1.50
C GLU A 91 -10.56 12.53 0.68
N GLY A 92 -9.86 12.04 -0.35
CA GLY A 92 -8.91 12.83 -1.12
C GLY A 92 -9.50 14.03 -1.84
N THR A 93 -8.73 15.11 -1.92
CA THR A 93 -9.07 16.31 -2.70
C THR A 93 -8.84 16.06 -4.20
N PRO A 94 -9.39 16.93 -5.09
CA PRO A 94 -9.13 16.81 -6.53
C PRO A 94 -7.65 16.90 -6.93
N THR A 95 -6.82 17.52 -6.08
CA THR A 95 -5.38 17.69 -6.32
C THR A 95 -4.52 16.58 -5.77
N ASP A 96 -5.11 15.70 -4.95
CA ASP A 96 -4.42 14.52 -4.46
C ASP A 96 -4.36 13.46 -5.55
N TRP A 97 -3.25 12.73 -5.59
CA TRP A 97 -3.04 11.62 -6.53
C TRP A 97 -3.15 12.04 -8.02
N LEU A 98 -2.68 13.25 -8.38
CA LEU A 98 -2.73 13.75 -9.75
C LEU A 98 -2.10 12.78 -10.75
N GLY A 99 -2.84 12.52 -11.85
CA GLY A 99 -2.41 11.62 -12.91
C GLY A 99 -2.58 10.13 -12.62
N LEU A 100 -3.13 9.77 -11.46
CA LEU A 100 -3.42 8.39 -11.10
C LEU A 100 -4.91 8.07 -11.18
N GLU A 101 -5.23 6.80 -11.40
CA GLU A 101 -6.60 6.31 -11.28
C GLU A 101 -7.01 6.27 -9.81
N VAL A 102 -7.98 7.08 -9.41
CA VAL A 102 -8.46 7.15 -8.02
C VAL A 102 -9.91 6.69 -7.94
N ILE A 103 -10.15 5.69 -7.10
CA ILE A 103 -11.45 5.07 -6.86
C ILE A 103 -11.88 5.33 -5.43
N GLY A 104 -13.13 5.74 -5.23
CA GLY A 104 -13.74 5.91 -3.90
C GLY A 104 -13.96 7.37 -3.48
N LYS A 105 -13.54 8.37 -4.27
CA LYS A 105 -13.71 9.78 -3.92
C LYS A 105 -15.15 10.08 -3.50
N GLY A 106 -15.29 10.91 -2.44
CA GLY A 106 -16.59 11.28 -1.87
C GLY A 106 -17.26 10.11 -1.15
N GLU A 107 -16.49 9.31 -0.42
CA GLU A 107 -16.95 8.16 0.36
C GLU A 107 -17.70 7.11 -0.46
N ASN A 108 -17.32 6.95 -1.73
CA ASN A 108 -17.93 5.96 -2.61
C ASN A 108 -17.38 4.55 -2.32
N TRP A 109 -17.78 4.00 -1.18
CA TRP A 109 -17.39 2.66 -0.72
C TRP A 109 -17.77 1.56 -1.68
N MET A 110 -18.87 1.72 -2.40
CA MET A 110 -19.29 0.75 -3.42
C MET A 110 -18.36 0.72 -4.63
N ALA A 111 -17.80 1.86 -5.02
CA ALA A 111 -16.80 1.89 -6.09
C ALA A 111 -15.53 1.17 -5.64
N ILE A 112 -15.11 1.33 -4.38
CA ILE A 112 -13.97 0.63 -3.80
C ILE A 112 -14.24 -0.88 -3.75
N GLU A 113 -15.41 -1.30 -3.25
CA GLU A 113 -15.80 -2.72 -3.22
C GLU A 113 -15.71 -3.35 -4.60
N ARG A 114 -16.29 -2.69 -5.62
CA ARG A 114 -16.21 -3.15 -7.01
C ARG A 114 -14.77 -3.27 -7.48
N GLY A 115 -13.97 -2.23 -7.26
CA GLY A 115 -12.56 -2.22 -7.66
C GLY A 115 -11.74 -3.33 -7.00
N MET A 116 -11.99 -3.62 -5.72
CA MET A 116 -11.33 -4.71 -5.01
C MET A 116 -11.75 -6.09 -5.52
N LEU A 117 -13.03 -6.27 -5.89
CA LEU A 117 -13.51 -7.50 -6.53
C LEU A 117 -12.88 -7.69 -7.91
N GLU A 118 -12.78 -6.63 -8.71
CA GLU A 118 -12.09 -6.65 -10.00
C GLU A 118 -10.59 -6.99 -9.84
N ASP A 119 -9.94 -6.47 -8.80
CA ASP A 119 -8.54 -6.81 -8.49
C ASP A 119 -8.38 -8.29 -8.11
N LEU A 120 -9.33 -8.87 -7.38
CA LEU A 120 -9.33 -10.30 -7.05
C LEU A 120 -9.48 -11.18 -8.29
N GLU A 121 -10.32 -10.77 -9.24
CA GLU A 121 -10.46 -11.44 -10.53
C GLU A 121 -9.18 -11.32 -11.36
N ASP A 122 -8.63 -10.10 -11.48
CA ASP A 122 -7.38 -9.85 -12.19
C ASP A 122 -6.22 -10.68 -11.59
N LEU A 123 -6.09 -10.71 -10.27
CA LEU A 123 -5.10 -11.54 -9.58
C LEU A 123 -5.25 -13.03 -9.94
N SER A 124 -6.49 -13.53 -10.02
CA SER A 124 -6.76 -14.92 -10.41
C SER A 124 -6.38 -15.18 -11.86
N ASN A 125 -6.70 -14.26 -12.76
CA ASN A 125 -6.38 -14.35 -14.19
C ASN A 125 -4.85 -14.32 -14.42
N GLN A 126 -4.13 -13.44 -13.69
CA GLN A 126 -2.67 -13.40 -13.76
C GLN A 126 -2.04 -14.71 -13.27
N MET A 127 -2.55 -15.27 -12.16
CA MET A 127 -2.06 -16.57 -11.68
C MET A 127 -2.34 -17.70 -12.66
N LYS A 128 -3.47 -17.67 -13.37
CA LYS A 128 -3.77 -18.63 -14.44
C LYS A 128 -2.80 -18.46 -15.62
N THR A 129 -2.60 -17.24 -16.09
CA THR A 129 -1.64 -16.93 -17.17
C THR A 129 -0.23 -17.41 -16.80
N ARG A 130 0.19 -17.14 -15.56
CA ARG A 130 1.47 -17.59 -15.04
C ARG A 130 1.60 -19.13 -15.05
N ASN A 131 0.55 -19.83 -14.63
CA ASN A 131 0.55 -21.29 -14.60
C ASN A 131 0.61 -21.91 -16.01
N GLU A 132 -0.03 -21.26 -16.98
CA GLU A 132 -0.10 -21.74 -18.37
C GLU A 132 1.14 -21.38 -19.18
N ARG A 133 1.75 -20.20 -18.94
CA ARG A 133 2.77 -19.60 -19.82
C ARG A 133 4.07 -19.23 -19.12
N GLY A 134 4.16 -19.40 -17.80
CA GLY A 134 5.33 -19.06 -17.00
C GLY A 134 5.42 -17.60 -16.60
N ASP A 135 6.45 -17.27 -15.82
CA ASP A 135 6.66 -15.92 -15.24
C ASP A 135 6.91 -14.84 -16.29
N GLY A 136 7.55 -15.17 -17.39
CA GLY A 136 7.85 -14.24 -18.49
C GLY A 136 6.59 -13.66 -19.16
N ALA A 137 5.46 -14.39 -19.14
CA ALA A 137 4.20 -13.92 -19.70
C ALA A 137 3.58 -12.76 -18.89
N LEU A 138 4.10 -12.48 -17.70
CA LEU A 138 3.63 -11.38 -16.85
C LEU A 138 4.50 -10.13 -16.93
N GLU A 139 5.59 -10.14 -17.72
CA GLU A 139 6.45 -8.98 -17.89
C GLU A 139 5.69 -7.81 -18.52
N GLY A 140 5.84 -6.61 -17.94
CA GLY A 140 5.13 -5.42 -18.41
C GLY A 140 3.67 -5.35 -17.97
N THR A 141 3.16 -6.32 -17.17
CA THR A 141 1.79 -6.30 -16.64
C THR A 141 1.72 -5.80 -15.19
N GLU A 142 2.82 -5.23 -14.68
CA GLU A 142 2.92 -4.76 -13.31
C GLU A 142 1.79 -3.77 -12.97
N ARG A 143 1.22 -3.96 -11.77
CA ARG A 143 0.25 -3.03 -11.21
C ARG A 143 0.58 -2.74 -9.76
N VAL A 144 0.54 -1.47 -9.39
CA VAL A 144 0.64 -1.03 -8.00
C VAL A 144 -0.72 -0.55 -7.53
N ILE A 145 -1.16 -1.04 -6.39
CA ILE A 145 -2.43 -0.67 -5.78
C ILE A 145 -2.11 0.02 -4.46
N ILE A 146 -2.35 1.32 -4.40
CA ILE A 146 -2.21 2.12 -3.18
C ILE A 146 -3.56 2.17 -2.49
N VAL A 147 -3.59 1.97 -1.18
CA VAL A 147 -4.81 2.05 -0.38
C VAL A 147 -4.58 3.05 0.75
N GLU A 148 -5.25 4.20 0.68
CA GLU A 148 -5.21 5.21 1.75
C GLU A 148 -6.10 4.76 2.90
N GLU A 149 -5.61 4.91 4.13
CA GLU A 149 -6.28 4.55 5.39
C GLU A 149 -6.98 3.16 5.33
N TYR A 150 -6.22 2.12 4.93
CA TYR A 150 -6.73 0.75 4.80
C TYR A 150 -7.57 0.27 6.00
N PRO A 151 -7.23 0.60 7.27
CA PRO A 151 -8.04 0.21 8.42
C PRO A 151 -9.49 0.69 8.36
N GLU A 152 -9.77 1.81 7.72
CA GLU A 152 -11.14 2.28 7.53
C GLU A 152 -11.89 1.40 6.51
N LEU A 153 -11.22 1.02 5.43
CA LEU A 153 -11.79 0.14 4.41
C LEU A 153 -12.21 -1.21 5.00
N VAL A 154 -11.43 -1.76 5.96
CA VAL A 154 -11.75 -3.04 6.62
C VAL A 154 -13.16 -3.04 7.22
N SER A 155 -13.61 -1.89 7.74
CA SER A 155 -14.92 -1.76 8.34
C SER A 155 -16.05 -1.48 7.37
N LYS A 156 -15.75 -0.94 6.18
CA LYS A 156 -16.73 -0.43 5.20
C LYS A 156 -16.84 -1.32 3.96
N VAL A 157 -15.76 -1.98 3.58
CA VAL A 157 -15.61 -2.71 2.31
C VAL A 157 -15.50 -4.21 2.60
N PRO A 158 -16.56 -4.99 2.33
CA PRO A 158 -16.64 -6.40 2.69
C PRO A 158 -15.55 -7.29 2.10
N SER A 159 -15.15 -7.04 0.85
CA SER A 159 -14.12 -7.84 0.17
C SER A 159 -12.70 -7.50 0.62
N SER A 160 -12.50 -6.43 1.39
CA SER A 160 -11.17 -5.94 1.79
C SER A 160 -10.30 -6.99 2.47
N GLY A 161 -10.88 -7.81 3.35
CA GLY A 161 -10.17 -8.86 4.06
C GLY A 161 -9.67 -9.97 3.12
N GLU A 162 -10.53 -10.47 2.20
CA GLU A 162 -10.14 -11.45 1.19
C GLU A 162 -9.12 -10.84 0.22
N TRP A 163 -9.36 -9.60 -0.19
CA TRP A 163 -8.46 -8.87 -1.08
C TRP A 163 -7.05 -8.78 -0.49
N LEU A 164 -6.93 -8.38 0.79
CA LEU A 164 -5.65 -8.30 1.47
C LEU A 164 -4.95 -9.66 1.56
N GLU A 165 -5.68 -10.69 2.00
CA GLU A 165 -5.13 -12.04 2.16
C GLU A 165 -4.59 -12.60 0.85
N ARG A 166 -5.34 -12.44 -0.24
CA ARG A 166 -4.92 -12.98 -1.55
C ARG A 166 -3.76 -12.20 -2.14
N HIS A 167 -3.72 -10.86 -1.98
CA HIS A 167 -2.58 -10.05 -2.42
C HIS A 167 -1.33 -10.34 -1.58
N ALA A 168 -1.46 -10.49 -0.26
CA ALA A 168 -0.34 -10.87 0.60
C ALA A 168 0.31 -12.19 0.14
N ARG A 169 -0.51 -13.21 -0.16
CA ARG A 169 -0.03 -14.55 -0.52
C ARG A 169 0.46 -14.68 -1.97
N ARG A 170 -0.17 -13.98 -2.91
CA ARG A 170 -0.01 -14.22 -4.35
C ARG A 170 0.36 -12.97 -5.16
N GLY A 171 0.19 -11.77 -4.61
CA GLY A 171 0.37 -10.52 -5.33
C GLY A 171 1.72 -10.42 -6.02
N ARG A 172 2.82 -10.70 -5.30
CA ARG A 172 4.17 -10.70 -5.88
C ARG A 172 4.31 -11.64 -7.09
N LYS A 173 3.76 -12.85 -6.99
CA LYS A 173 3.81 -13.83 -8.09
C LYS A 173 2.99 -13.41 -9.31
N ALA A 174 1.93 -12.64 -9.08
CA ALA A 174 1.05 -12.10 -10.11
C ALA A 174 1.48 -10.70 -10.59
N ARG A 175 2.61 -10.18 -10.11
CA ARG A 175 3.08 -8.79 -10.34
C ARG A 175 2.04 -7.73 -9.96
N ARG A 176 1.34 -7.99 -8.83
CA ARG A 176 0.39 -7.08 -8.19
C ARG A 176 0.96 -6.67 -6.85
N PHE A 177 1.41 -5.43 -6.77
CA PHE A 177 2.07 -4.88 -5.60
C PHE A 177 1.12 -3.96 -4.86
N THR A 178 1.06 -4.07 -3.54
CA THR A 178 0.20 -3.24 -2.72
C THR A 178 1.03 -2.34 -1.82
N VAL A 179 0.61 -1.09 -1.69
CA VAL A 179 1.14 -0.11 -0.74
C VAL A 179 -0.02 0.37 0.12
N LEU A 180 -0.10 -0.13 1.34
CA LEU A 180 -1.17 0.16 2.28
C LEU A 180 -0.74 1.29 3.21
N LEU A 181 -1.57 2.31 3.38
CA LEU A 181 -1.29 3.44 4.25
C LEU A 181 -2.16 3.38 5.50
N SER A 182 -1.60 3.75 6.64
CA SER A 182 -2.33 3.78 7.89
C SER A 182 -1.69 4.70 8.93
N GLN A 183 -2.54 5.18 9.83
CA GLN A 183 -2.11 5.80 11.07
C GLN A 183 -1.95 4.78 12.21
N TYR A 184 -2.35 3.53 12.00
CA TYR A 184 -2.35 2.48 13.01
C TYR A 184 -1.35 1.38 12.68
N ASP A 185 -0.51 0.99 13.66
CA ASP A 185 0.49 -0.09 13.53
C ASP A 185 -0.01 -1.44 14.10
N ARG A 186 -1.19 -1.46 14.68
CA ARG A 186 -1.75 -2.67 15.30
C ARG A 186 -2.28 -3.62 14.25
N VAL A 187 -1.89 -4.90 14.32
CA VAL A 187 -2.34 -5.97 13.40
C VAL A 187 -3.87 -6.07 13.34
N ALA A 188 -4.56 -5.90 14.47
CA ALA A 188 -6.02 -5.89 14.54
C ALA A 188 -6.66 -4.77 13.69
N ALA A 189 -6.03 -3.58 13.59
CA ALA A 189 -6.54 -2.48 12.78
C ALA A 189 -6.54 -2.82 11.28
N TRP A 190 -5.68 -3.74 10.86
CA TRP A 190 -5.58 -4.21 9.47
C TRP A 190 -6.50 -5.40 9.18
N GLY A 191 -7.36 -5.82 10.12
CA GLY A 191 -8.20 -7.02 9.97
C GLY A 191 -7.40 -8.33 9.91
N LEU A 192 -6.17 -8.31 10.42
CA LEU A 192 -5.25 -9.46 10.44
C LEU A 192 -5.16 -10.12 11.83
N GLU A 193 -6.12 -9.88 12.70
CA GLU A 193 -6.17 -10.51 14.01
C GLU A 193 -6.24 -12.04 13.86
N GLY A 194 -5.33 -12.73 14.56
CA GLY A 194 -5.16 -14.19 14.42
C GLY A 194 -4.47 -14.66 13.14
N LYS A 195 -3.99 -13.76 12.28
CA LYS A 195 -3.32 -14.04 11.00
C LYS A 195 -1.95 -13.35 10.94
N SER A 196 -1.11 -13.54 11.97
CA SER A 196 0.20 -12.89 12.06
C SER A 196 1.12 -13.20 10.88
N ASP A 197 1.05 -14.41 10.34
CA ASP A 197 1.80 -14.85 9.17
C ASP A 197 1.48 -14.04 7.90
N LEU A 198 0.26 -13.53 7.77
CA LEU A 198 -0.08 -12.61 6.68
C LEU A 198 0.53 -11.22 6.88
N ALA A 199 0.63 -10.77 8.13
CA ALA A 199 1.26 -9.50 8.43
C ALA A 199 2.77 -9.50 8.09
N ASP A 200 3.42 -10.66 8.18
CA ASP A 200 4.83 -10.86 7.85
C ASP A 200 5.10 -10.86 6.33
N ALA A 201 4.04 -10.97 5.51
CA ALA A 201 4.17 -10.82 4.05
C ALA A 201 4.40 -9.35 3.61
N PHE A 202 4.22 -8.39 4.52
CA PHE A 202 4.37 -6.96 4.25
C PHE A 202 5.63 -6.41 4.91
N TYR A 203 6.38 -5.62 4.15
CA TYR A 203 7.41 -4.74 4.70
C TYR A 203 6.75 -3.52 5.34
N ARG A 204 7.12 -3.19 6.57
CA ARG A 204 6.52 -2.08 7.32
C ARG A 204 7.46 -0.89 7.36
N ILE A 205 7.10 0.17 6.65
CA ILE A 205 7.78 1.45 6.72
C ILE A 205 7.10 2.28 7.82
N ARG A 206 7.78 2.49 8.93
CA ARG A 206 7.27 3.30 10.04
C ARG A 206 7.88 4.68 10.02
N LEU A 207 7.05 5.72 10.05
CA LEU A 207 7.44 7.12 9.97
C LEU A 207 7.19 7.86 11.30
N GLY A 208 7.96 8.89 11.55
CA GLY A 208 7.76 9.85 12.64
C GLY A 208 7.61 9.21 14.03
N LYS A 209 6.56 9.58 14.76
CA LYS A 209 6.33 9.05 16.12
C LYS A 209 6.01 7.56 16.14
N LYS A 210 5.49 6.98 15.05
CA LYS A 210 5.23 5.54 14.96
C LYS A 210 6.56 4.75 14.94
N ALA A 211 7.56 5.23 14.19
CA ALA A 211 8.90 4.67 14.23
C ALA A 211 9.50 4.77 15.64
N GLN A 212 9.41 5.94 16.28
CA GLN A 212 9.92 6.14 17.63
C GLN A 212 9.22 5.25 18.67
N ALA A 213 7.89 5.09 18.57
CA ALA A 213 7.13 4.23 19.47
C ALA A 213 7.54 2.76 19.30
N HIS A 214 7.75 2.33 18.07
CA HIS A 214 8.23 0.99 17.78
C HIS A 214 9.65 0.76 18.31
N ALA A 215 10.59 1.68 18.08
CA ALA A 215 11.94 1.61 18.63
C ALA A 215 11.95 1.54 20.18
N LYS A 216 11.02 2.26 20.84
CA LYS A 216 10.82 2.14 22.29
C LYS A 216 10.35 0.74 22.69
N SER A 217 9.46 0.12 21.93
CA SER A 217 9.00 -1.25 22.20
C SER A 217 10.13 -2.28 22.08
N LEU A 218 11.09 -2.01 21.19
CA LEU A 218 12.34 -2.77 21.06
C LEU A 218 13.36 -2.47 22.17
N LYS A 219 13.05 -1.53 23.09
CA LYS A 219 13.94 -1.05 24.16
C LYS A 219 15.26 -0.47 23.63
N ASN A 220 15.29 0.05 22.41
CA ASN A 220 16.44 0.67 21.78
C ASN A 220 16.36 2.20 21.86
N ASN A 221 16.86 2.77 22.95
CA ASN A 221 16.83 4.22 23.17
C ASN A 221 17.72 4.99 22.19
N ALA A 222 18.85 4.44 21.79
CA ALA A 222 19.74 5.07 20.82
C ALA A 222 19.03 5.21 19.46
N LEU A 223 18.29 4.18 19.02
CA LEU A 223 17.47 4.22 17.81
C LEU A 223 16.34 5.26 17.94
N VAL A 224 15.71 5.39 19.11
CA VAL A 224 14.69 6.44 19.34
C VAL A 224 15.31 7.84 19.19
N ASP A 225 16.50 8.07 19.71
CA ASP A 225 17.16 9.37 19.64
C ASP A 225 17.64 9.67 18.21
N TRP A 226 18.13 8.67 17.49
CA TRP A 226 18.47 8.80 16.08
C TRP A 226 17.24 9.16 15.23
N LEU A 227 16.10 8.50 15.45
CA LEU A 227 14.84 8.78 14.74
C LEU A 227 14.29 10.20 14.98
N LYS A 228 14.67 10.87 16.07
CA LYS A 228 14.27 12.25 16.35
C LYS A 228 15.14 13.29 15.63
N GLN A 229 16.34 12.92 15.19
CA GLN A 229 17.32 13.86 14.64
C GLN A 229 16.91 14.41 13.28
N ASP A 230 16.27 13.58 12.44
CA ASP A 230 15.88 13.97 11.10
C ASP A 230 14.50 13.37 10.72
N ARG A 231 13.70 14.14 9.99
CA ARG A 231 12.38 13.70 9.50
C ARG A 231 12.47 12.61 8.43
N SER A 232 13.61 12.49 7.76
CA SER A 232 13.85 11.40 6.80
C SER A 232 14.19 10.07 7.48
N HIS A 233 14.50 10.08 8.78
CA HIS A 233 14.78 8.86 9.52
C HIS A 233 13.48 8.09 9.76
N CYS A 234 13.49 6.81 9.41
CA CYS A 234 12.35 5.91 9.52
C CYS A 234 12.82 4.50 9.90
N LEU A 235 11.87 3.58 10.06
CA LEU A 235 12.19 2.17 10.18
C LEU A 235 11.62 1.41 8.99
N LEU A 236 12.39 0.47 8.47
CA LEU A 236 11.92 -0.61 7.63
C LEU A 236 11.92 -1.88 8.47
N ASP A 237 10.72 -2.38 8.79
CA ASP A 237 10.50 -3.36 9.84
C ASP A 237 11.12 -2.90 11.18
N ASP A 238 12.18 -3.55 11.65
CA ASP A 238 12.89 -3.21 12.87
C ASP A 238 14.22 -2.47 12.61
N SER A 239 14.59 -2.34 11.32
CA SER A 239 15.88 -1.79 10.92
C SER A 239 15.82 -0.29 10.66
N PRO A 240 16.84 0.49 11.06
CA PRO A 240 16.94 1.90 10.73
C PRO A 240 17.04 2.09 9.22
N CYS A 241 16.28 3.05 8.72
CA CYS A 241 16.20 3.36 7.30
C CYS A 241 16.07 4.87 7.10
N LYS A 242 16.51 5.37 5.95
CA LYS A 242 16.42 6.77 5.60
C LYS A 242 15.61 6.93 4.33
N LEU A 243 14.61 7.81 4.37
CA LEU A 243 13.82 8.16 3.20
C LEU A 243 14.67 8.93 2.18
N PRO A 244 14.40 8.80 0.89
CA PRO A 244 14.96 9.66 -0.13
C PRO A 244 14.62 11.13 0.12
N ASN A 245 15.35 12.04 -0.53
CA ASN A 245 15.07 13.46 -0.41
C ASN A 245 13.63 13.78 -0.80
N TYR A 246 12.93 14.58 0.02
CA TYR A 246 11.53 14.95 -0.21
C TYR A 246 11.30 15.58 -1.60
N ARG A 247 12.24 16.41 -2.08
CA ARG A 247 12.15 17.02 -3.42
C ARG A 247 12.24 15.99 -4.52
N GLU A 248 13.06 14.98 -4.35
CA GLU A 248 13.18 13.85 -5.27
C GLU A 248 11.88 13.05 -5.33
N MET A 249 11.34 12.67 -4.18
CA MET A 249 10.07 11.96 -4.09
C MET A 249 8.92 12.74 -4.74
N LYS A 250 8.84 14.05 -4.48
CA LYS A 250 7.83 14.95 -5.10
C LYS A 250 8.05 15.08 -6.61
N SER A 251 9.30 15.19 -7.06
CA SER A 251 9.63 15.26 -8.48
C SER A 251 9.24 13.96 -9.20
N ALA A 252 9.46 12.81 -8.60
CA ALA A 252 9.05 11.52 -9.16
C ALA A 252 7.54 11.45 -9.31
N SER A 253 6.77 11.83 -8.27
CA SER A 253 5.31 11.81 -8.34
C SER A 253 4.74 12.79 -9.37
N SER A 254 5.38 13.96 -9.60
CA SER A 254 4.96 14.90 -10.63
C SER A 254 5.26 14.42 -12.06
N ARG A 255 6.36 13.67 -12.25
CA ARG A 255 6.67 13.02 -13.54
C ARG A 255 5.66 11.92 -13.85
N TYR A 256 5.19 11.23 -12.84
CA TYR A 256 4.17 10.20 -12.98
C TYR A 256 2.89 10.79 -13.59
N SER A 257 2.45 11.94 -13.08
CA SER A 257 1.28 12.64 -13.61
C SER A 257 1.45 13.12 -15.07
N SER A 258 2.68 13.26 -15.56
CA SER A 258 2.97 13.66 -16.94
C SER A 258 3.21 12.48 -17.90
N THR A 259 3.58 11.32 -17.39
CA THR A 259 3.97 10.16 -18.20
C THR A 259 2.81 9.17 -18.41
N ILE A 260 1.92 9.07 -17.45
CA ILE A 260 0.68 8.30 -17.57
C ILE A 260 -0.46 9.29 -17.88
N LEU A 261 -0.47 9.81 -19.09
CA LEU A 261 -1.72 10.27 -19.67
C LEU A 261 -2.62 9.04 -19.73
N PRO A 262 -3.88 9.11 -19.22
CA PRO A 262 -4.85 8.07 -19.51
C PRO A 262 -4.86 7.88 -21.04
N PRO A 263 -5.06 6.67 -21.54
CA PRO A 263 -5.18 6.45 -22.97
C PRO A 263 -6.19 7.46 -23.48
N ASN A 264 -5.74 8.28 -24.41
CA ASN A 264 -6.38 9.49 -24.87
C ASN A 264 -7.89 9.25 -25.09
N SER A 265 -8.72 9.72 -24.17
CA SER A 265 -10.17 9.79 -24.35
C SER A 265 -10.57 10.85 -25.38
N ASN A 266 -9.59 11.45 -26.06
CA ASN A 266 -9.73 12.42 -27.14
C ASN A 266 -9.43 11.86 -28.52
N ASN A 267 -9.60 10.57 -28.75
CA ASN A 267 -9.96 10.13 -30.09
C ASN A 267 -11.44 10.50 -30.33
N VAL A 268 -11.69 11.78 -30.39
CA VAL A 268 -12.75 12.34 -31.22
C VAL A 268 -12.47 11.80 -32.62
N ILE A 269 -13.26 10.84 -33.00
CA ILE A 269 -13.35 10.34 -34.36
C ILE A 269 -13.56 11.58 -35.23
N GLN A 270 -12.50 12.04 -35.87
CA GLN A 270 -12.66 12.89 -37.06
C GLN A 270 -13.27 11.97 -38.10
N ASP A 271 -14.55 12.22 -38.37
CA ASP A 271 -15.27 11.64 -39.50
C ASP A 271 -14.46 11.75 -40.79
N LYS A 272 -13.74 10.69 -41.13
CA LYS A 272 -13.42 10.42 -42.52
C LYS A 272 -14.59 9.63 -43.10
N LYS A 273 -15.45 10.34 -43.82
CA LYS A 273 -16.32 9.75 -44.82
C LYS A 273 -15.47 8.88 -45.78
N GLY A 274 -15.78 7.63 -45.81
CA GLY A 274 -15.22 6.70 -46.82
C GLY A 274 -15.31 5.24 -46.41
N ASP A 275 -16.22 4.53 -47.11
CA ASP A 275 -16.37 3.08 -47.25
C ASP A 275 -17.28 2.35 -46.24
N GLU A 276 -18.60 2.52 -46.51
CA GLU A 276 -19.61 1.49 -46.30
C GLU A 276 -19.35 0.35 -47.30
N ASN A 277 -18.61 -0.69 -46.92
CA ASN A 277 -18.72 -2.04 -47.51
C ASN A 277 -17.62 -2.97 -47.04
N ALA A 278 -17.58 -3.32 -45.77
CA ALA A 278 -16.87 -4.51 -45.28
C ALA A 278 -17.29 -4.91 -43.86
N LEU A 279 -18.57 -5.20 -43.66
CA LEU A 279 -19.01 -5.89 -42.43
C LEU A 279 -20.20 -6.81 -42.76
N LYS A 280 -19.96 -7.83 -43.54
CA LYS A 280 -20.82 -9.01 -43.59
C LYS A 280 -19.93 -10.24 -43.52
N THR A 281 -20.29 -11.11 -42.56
CA THR A 281 -19.81 -12.48 -42.37
C THR A 281 -18.66 -12.69 -41.41
N ALA A 282 -18.99 -12.75 -40.10
CA ALA A 282 -18.40 -13.74 -39.21
C ALA A 282 -19.53 -14.45 -38.44
N PRO A 283 -19.54 -15.78 -38.38
CA PRO A 283 -20.63 -16.53 -37.74
C PRO A 283 -20.63 -16.29 -36.23
N ARG A 284 -21.81 -16.00 -35.68
CA ARG A 284 -22.05 -16.07 -34.23
C ARG A 284 -21.84 -17.50 -33.78
N ALA A 285 -20.72 -17.73 -33.10
CA ALA A 285 -20.57 -18.92 -32.28
C ALA A 285 -21.55 -18.82 -31.11
N ASP A 286 -22.40 -19.81 -31.04
CA ASP A 286 -23.31 -20.08 -29.93
C ASP A 286 -22.47 -20.38 -28.69
N LEU A 287 -22.20 -19.36 -27.85
CA LEU A 287 -21.51 -19.51 -26.59
C LEU A 287 -22.56 -19.88 -25.55
N GLY A 288 -22.59 -21.16 -25.21
CA GLY A 288 -23.32 -21.69 -24.08
C GLY A 288 -23.10 -20.81 -22.84
N VAL A 289 -24.18 -20.61 -22.10
CA VAL A 289 -24.29 -19.81 -20.87
C VAL A 289 -23.25 -20.27 -19.87
N ASN A 290 -22.06 -19.68 -19.91
CA ASN A 290 -21.15 -19.62 -18.78
C ASN A 290 -21.49 -18.31 -18.05
N CYS A 291 -22.18 -18.41 -16.89
CA CYS A 291 -22.30 -17.30 -15.97
C CYS A 291 -20.89 -16.75 -15.70
N SER A 292 -20.64 -15.53 -16.15
CA SER A 292 -19.33 -14.91 -15.91
C SER A 292 -19.20 -14.63 -14.41
N SER A 293 -18.01 -14.81 -13.85
CA SER A 293 -17.67 -14.44 -12.47
C SER A 293 -18.11 -13.01 -12.14
N SER A 294 -18.13 -12.13 -13.12
CA SER A 294 -18.57 -10.75 -13.03
C SER A 294 -20.05 -10.59 -12.67
N ASP A 295 -20.95 -11.41 -13.25
CA ASP A 295 -22.40 -11.35 -12.98
C ASP A 295 -22.70 -11.81 -11.55
N GLU A 296 -22.03 -12.84 -11.07
CA GLU A 296 -22.14 -13.31 -9.67
C GLU A 296 -21.67 -12.24 -8.67
N LEU A 297 -20.58 -11.53 -8.99
CA LEU A 297 -20.08 -10.45 -8.17
C LEU A 297 -21.07 -9.28 -8.10
N LEU A 298 -21.65 -8.88 -9.23
CA LEU A 298 -22.69 -7.85 -9.28
C LEU A 298 -23.91 -8.26 -8.46
N TRP A 299 -24.31 -9.53 -8.51
CA TRP A 299 -25.42 -10.02 -7.70
C TRP A 299 -25.14 -9.96 -6.20
N ARG A 300 -23.95 -10.36 -5.75
CA ARG A 300 -23.53 -10.23 -4.34
C ARG A 300 -23.55 -8.78 -3.87
N MET A 301 -23.15 -7.82 -4.73
CA MET A 301 -23.25 -6.40 -4.42
C MET A 301 -24.69 -5.94 -4.26
N ILE A 302 -25.60 -6.39 -5.15
CA ILE A 302 -27.03 -6.07 -5.06
C ILE A 302 -27.62 -6.62 -3.77
N GLN A 303 -27.33 -7.86 -3.41
CA GLN A 303 -27.82 -8.46 -2.16
C GLN A 303 -27.37 -7.67 -0.92
N ARG A 304 -26.13 -7.20 -0.93
CA ARG A 304 -25.55 -6.52 0.24
C ARG A 304 -25.95 -5.06 0.37
N PHE A 305 -25.93 -4.32 -0.73
CA PHE A 305 -26.14 -2.87 -0.74
C PHE A 305 -27.50 -2.45 -1.27
N GLY A 306 -28.21 -3.36 -1.91
CA GLY A 306 -29.50 -3.12 -2.56
C GLY A 306 -30.70 -3.64 -1.79
N ALA A 307 -30.52 -4.34 -0.64
CA ALA A 307 -31.61 -5.02 0.07
C ALA A 307 -32.78 -4.09 0.46
N GLU A 308 -32.49 -2.81 0.76
CA GLU A 308 -33.48 -1.79 1.12
C GLU A 308 -33.67 -0.71 0.03
N LYS A 309 -33.06 -0.89 -1.14
CA LYS A 309 -33.09 0.10 -2.23
C LYS A 309 -34.15 -0.23 -3.28
N SER A 310 -34.72 0.80 -3.87
CA SER A 310 -35.57 0.64 -5.05
C SER A 310 -34.77 0.16 -6.27
N ASP A 311 -35.43 -0.49 -7.23
CA ASP A 311 -34.80 -0.92 -8.48
C ASP A 311 -34.10 0.22 -9.20
N SER A 312 -34.69 1.42 -9.14
CA SER A 312 -34.08 2.62 -9.72
C SER A 312 -32.76 2.97 -9.04
N ALA A 313 -32.70 2.91 -7.71
CA ALA A 313 -31.49 3.15 -6.96
C ALA A 313 -30.44 2.05 -7.21
N ILE A 314 -30.85 0.78 -7.30
CA ILE A 314 -29.94 -0.32 -7.65
C ILE A 314 -29.31 -0.08 -9.02
N VAL A 315 -30.14 0.26 -10.04
CA VAL A 315 -29.65 0.51 -11.40
C VAL A 315 -28.70 1.70 -11.48
N THR A 316 -29.02 2.79 -10.77
CA THR A 316 -28.20 4.02 -10.85
C THR A 316 -26.99 4.01 -9.93
N GLU A 317 -27.15 3.55 -8.69
CA GLU A 317 -26.11 3.64 -7.67
C GLU A 317 -25.21 2.40 -7.60
N ILE A 318 -25.75 1.21 -7.83
CA ILE A 318 -25.01 -0.04 -7.75
C ILE A 318 -24.48 -0.45 -9.12
N LEU A 319 -25.35 -0.47 -10.14
CA LEU A 319 -24.97 -0.89 -11.48
C LEU A 319 -24.34 0.25 -12.30
N GLY A 320 -24.47 1.51 -11.86
CA GLY A 320 -23.85 2.68 -12.50
C GLY A 320 -24.47 3.11 -13.82
N PHE A 321 -25.70 2.69 -14.13
CA PHE A 321 -26.39 3.04 -15.38
C PHE A 321 -27.25 4.29 -15.17
N THR A 322 -26.91 5.39 -15.84
CA THR A 322 -27.64 6.66 -15.77
C THR A 322 -28.05 7.16 -17.14
N GLY A 323 -29.03 8.08 -17.19
CA GLY A 323 -29.47 8.74 -18.41
C GLY A 323 -29.95 7.76 -19.49
N LYS A 324 -29.41 7.88 -20.70
CA LYS A 324 -29.83 7.05 -21.85
C LYS A 324 -29.56 5.54 -21.67
N ARG A 325 -28.65 5.18 -20.78
CA ARG A 325 -28.29 3.78 -20.51
C ARG A 325 -29.09 3.15 -19.37
N TYR A 326 -30.04 3.87 -18.78
CA TYR A 326 -30.83 3.38 -17.65
C TYR A 326 -31.64 2.11 -18.01
N SER A 327 -32.20 2.03 -19.26
CA SER A 327 -32.92 0.86 -19.75
C SER A 327 -32.02 -0.39 -19.83
N GLU A 328 -30.79 -0.23 -20.26
CA GLU A 328 -29.79 -1.31 -20.25
C GLU A 328 -29.54 -1.83 -18.83
N GLY A 329 -29.40 -0.92 -17.86
CA GLY A 329 -29.21 -1.28 -16.46
C GLY A 329 -30.40 -2.06 -15.87
N LYS A 330 -31.64 -1.73 -16.25
CA LYS A 330 -32.80 -2.54 -15.86
C LYS A 330 -32.74 -3.96 -16.41
N THR A 331 -32.40 -4.12 -17.68
CA THR A 331 -32.23 -5.43 -18.30
C THR A 331 -31.14 -6.26 -17.60
N VAL A 332 -30.04 -5.62 -17.21
CA VAL A 332 -28.98 -6.29 -16.43
C VAL A 332 -29.48 -6.72 -15.05
N LEU A 333 -30.23 -5.86 -14.35
CA LEU A 333 -30.80 -6.20 -13.05
C LEU A 333 -31.79 -7.37 -13.13
N GLU A 334 -32.67 -7.38 -14.14
CA GLU A 334 -33.61 -8.48 -14.37
C GLU A 334 -32.91 -9.79 -14.72
N LYS A 335 -31.82 -9.72 -15.49
CA LYS A 335 -30.96 -10.88 -15.78
C LYS A 335 -30.36 -11.43 -14.51
N LEU A 336 -29.72 -10.58 -13.69
CA LEU A 336 -29.08 -10.98 -12.44
C LEU A 336 -30.07 -11.61 -11.45
N ARG A 337 -31.29 -11.07 -11.36
CA ARG A 337 -32.36 -11.67 -10.53
C ARG A 337 -32.82 -13.02 -11.03
N ARG A 338 -32.86 -13.23 -12.32
CA ARG A 338 -33.25 -14.51 -12.91
C ARG A 338 -32.18 -15.57 -12.75
N ASP A 339 -30.92 -15.18 -12.87
CA ASP A 339 -29.78 -16.11 -12.90
C ASP A 339 -29.30 -16.47 -11.48
N PHE A 340 -29.50 -15.58 -10.48
CA PHE A 340 -28.98 -15.72 -9.12
C PHE A 340 -30.01 -15.46 -8.00
N GLY A 341 -31.21 -15.00 -8.31
CA GLY A 341 -32.26 -14.58 -7.33
C GLY A 341 -33.27 -15.65 -6.92
#